data_3b08be997800d7c98187386a938215a1
#
_entry.id   3b08be997800d7c98187386a938215a1
#
_cell.length_a   1.000
_cell.length_b   1.000
_cell.length_c   1.000
_cell.angle_alpha   90.00
_cell.angle_beta   90.00
_cell.angle_gamma   90.00
#
_symmetry.space_group_name_H-M   'P 1'
#
loop_
_entity.id
_entity.type
_entity.pdbx_description
1 polymer ?
#
loop_
_entity_poly.entity_id
_entity_poly.type
_entity_poly.pdbx_seq_one_letter_code
_entity_poly.pdbx_strand_id
1 'polypeptide(L)'
;MSAAIEASIEGVPAIGFSLLDYSWKANFERIKDITKKITIKAISEGIPSGTALNVNIPNLEKKEIKGIKVCNQANAYWIEKFDKRTNPQGREYYWLTGEFINNDKSRESDEWALKNGFVSVVPVKFDLTNYEVIDKIKSWNL
;
A
#
# COMPACT_ATOMS: atom_id res chain seq x y z
N MET A 1 5.72 1.35 4.17
CA MET A 1 5.25 2.72 3.78
C MET A 1 5.71 3.82 4.75
N SER A 2 5.77 3.62 6.07
CA SER A 2 6.08 4.69 7.04
C SER A 2 7.35 5.49 6.70
N ALA A 3 8.47 4.83 6.40
CA ALA A 3 9.71 5.52 6.02
C ALA A 3 9.58 6.36 4.73
N ALA A 4 8.78 5.89 3.75
CA ALA A 4 8.56 6.65 2.51
C ALA A 4 7.66 7.87 2.76
N ILE A 5 6.69 7.78 3.67
CA ILE A 5 5.87 8.91 4.07
C ILE A 5 6.72 9.93 4.83
N GLU A 6 7.56 9.48 5.78
CA GLU A 6 8.47 10.36 6.52
C GLU A 6 9.39 11.14 5.56
N ALA A 7 9.99 10.44 4.60
CA ALA A 7 10.79 11.09 3.57
C ALA A 7 10.00 12.15 2.77
N SER A 8 8.72 11.89 2.46
CA SER A 8 7.88 12.86 1.75
C SER A 8 7.52 14.08 2.59
N ILE A 9 7.41 13.95 3.93
CA ILE A 9 7.25 15.07 4.87
C ILE A 9 8.48 15.98 4.83
N GLU A 10 9.67 15.37 4.80
CA GLU A 10 10.95 16.08 4.70
C GLU A 10 11.24 16.62 3.27
N GLY A 11 10.29 16.49 2.34
CA GLY A 11 10.42 16.96 0.97
C GLY A 11 11.30 16.07 0.08
N VAL A 12 11.64 14.87 0.52
CA VAL A 12 12.46 13.91 -0.24
C VAL A 12 11.55 13.00 -1.05
N PRO A 13 11.73 12.92 -2.40
CA PRO A 13 10.99 11.96 -3.23
C PRO A 13 11.17 10.53 -2.75
N ALA A 14 10.08 9.79 -2.56
CA ALA A 14 10.15 8.47 -1.95
C ALA A 14 9.23 7.44 -2.62
N ILE A 15 9.71 6.20 -2.66
CA ILE A 15 8.96 5.04 -3.16
C ILE A 15 9.06 3.92 -2.12
N GLY A 16 7.92 3.41 -1.66
CA GLY A 16 7.85 2.19 -0.88
C GLY A 16 7.50 1.00 -1.78
N PHE A 17 8.41 0.02 -1.88
CA PHE A 17 8.18 -1.23 -2.60
C PHE A 17 7.81 -2.35 -1.64
N SER A 18 6.79 -3.12 -1.98
CA SER A 18 6.37 -4.31 -1.24
C SER A 18 6.13 -5.46 -2.22
N LEU A 19 6.66 -6.63 -1.89
CA LEU A 19 6.34 -7.89 -2.56
C LEU A 19 5.32 -8.64 -1.69
N LEU A 20 4.21 -9.08 -2.27
CA LEU A 20 3.17 -9.84 -1.59
C LEU A 20 3.60 -11.30 -1.37
N ASP A 21 4.76 -11.48 -0.80
CA ASP A 21 5.32 -12.78 -0.41
C ASP A 21 5.73 -12.71 1.06
N TYR A 22 4.99 -13.39 1.92
CA TYR A 22 5.23 -13.41 3.37
C TYR A 22 6.16 -14.55 3.80
N SER A 23 6.76 -15.27 2.85
CA SER A 23 7.67 -16.35 3.17
C SER A 23 9.06 -15.82 3.59
N TRP A 24 9.73 -16.56 4.49
CA TRP A 24 11.14 -16.30 4.85
C TRP A 24 12.11 -16.48 3.66
N LYS A 25 11.63 -17.12 2.58
CA LYS A 25 12.40 -17.40 1.35
C LYS A 25 11.90 -16.56 0.17
N ALA A 26 11.30 -15.41 0.44
CA ALA A 26 10.80 -14.52 -0.61
C ALA A 26 11.89 -14.19 -1.63
N ASN A 27 11.60 -14.41 -2.91
CA ASN A 27 12.54 -14.20 -4.00
C ASN A 27 12.40 -12.81 -4.58
N PHE A 28 13.26 -11.88 -4.17
CA PHE A 28 13.28 -10.50 -4.67
C PHE A 28 13.96 -10.35 -6.04
N GLU A 29 14.72 -11.34 -6.52
CA GLU A 29 15.40 -11.27 -7.80
C GLU A 29 14.41 -11.07 -8.98
N ARG A 30 13.27 -11.75 -8.91
CA ARG A 30 12.24 -11.70 -9.94
C ARG A 30 11.59 -10.33 -10.13
N ILE A 31 11.67 -9.45 -9.14
CA ILE A 31 11.06 -8.11 -9.19
C ILE A 31 12.06 -6.98 -9.48
N LYS A 32 13.35 -7.28 -9.58
CA LYS A 32 14.42 -6.27 -9.82
C LYS A 32 14.16 -5.38 -11.03
N ASP A 33 13.75 -5.95 -12.16
CA ASP A 33 13.51 -5.18 -13.37
C ASP A 33 12.33 -4.22 -13.23
N ILE A 34 11.30 -4.65 -12.50
CA ILE A 34 10.11 -3.84 -12.25
C ILE A 34 10.44 -2.67 -11.33
N THR A 35 11.14 -2.96 -10.22
CA THR A 35 11.55 -1.91 -9.29
C THR A 35 12.50 -0.92 -9.95
N LYS A 36 13.49 -1.40 -10.72
CA LYS A 36 14.39 -0.57 -11.52
C LYS A 36 13.63 0.32 -12.51
N LYS A 37 12.67 -0.25 -13.26
CA LYS A 37 11.87 0.49 -14.24
C LYS A 37 11.09 1.63 -13.58
N ILE A 38 10.41 1.36 -12.46
CA ILE A 38 9.63 2.36 -11.72
C ILE A 38 10.55 3.44 -11.16
N THR A 39 11.66 3.04 -10.54
CA THR A 39 12.64 3.98 -9.96
C THR A 39 13.24 4.91 -11.01
N ILE A 40 13.69 4.38 -12.15
CA ILE A 40 14.24 5.20 -13.24
C ILE A 40 13.18 6.19 -13.74
N LYS A 41 11.94 5.73 -13.92
CA LYS A 41 10.86 6.61 -14.38
C LYS A 41 10.55 7.71 -13.36
N ALA A 42 10.51 7.37 -12.07
CA ALA A 42 10.32 8.35 -11.01
C ALA A 42 11.45 9.38 -10.91
N ILE A 43 12.69 8.98 -11.17
CA ILE A 43 13.84 9.90 -11.22
C ILE A 43 13.71 10.83 -12.43
N SER A 44 13.36 10.31 -13.61
CA SER A 44 13.29 11.12 -14.85
C SER A 44 12.13 12.10 -14.87
N GLU A 45 10.97 11.72 -14.32
CA GLU A 45 9.75 12.56 -14.32
C GLU A 45 9.62 13.41 -13.05
N GLY A 46 10.26 13.00 -11.97
CA GLY A 46 10.08 13.54 -10.61
C GLY A 46 8.83 13.01 -9.93
N ILE A 47 8.87 12.98 -8.59
CA ILE A 47 7.71 12.74 -7.75
C ILE A 47 7.29 14.09 -7.17
N PRO A 48 6.02 14.52 -7.29
CA PRO A 48 5.57 15.79 -6.75
C PRO A 48 5.84 15.89 -5.23
N SER A 49 6.21 17.09 -4.76
CA SER A 49 6.47 17.34 -3.34
C SER A 49 5.29 16.91 -2.47
N GLY A 50 5.58 16.37 -1.29
CA GLY A 50 4.58 15.85 -0.36
C GLY A 50 3.91 14.55 -0.81
N THR A 51 4.43 13.91 -1.87
CA THR A 51 3.91 12.64 -2.39
C THR A 51 4.95 11.55 -2.25
N ALA A 52 4.51 10.36 -1.83
CA ALA A 52 5.27 9.12 -1.94
C ALA A 52 4.52 8.12 -2.86
N LEU A 53 5.24 7.21 -3.49
CA LEU A 53 4.63 6.12 -4.25
C LEU A 53 4.57 4.85 -3.40
N ASN A 54 3.37 4.31 -3.20
CA ASN A 54 3.16 2.99 -2.63
C ASN A 54 3.07 1.98 -3.77
N VAL A 55 4.10 1.15 -3.91
CA VAL A 55 4.20 0.15 -4.98
C VAL A 55 4.09 -1.25 -4.40
N ASN A 56 3.02 -1.97 -4.75
CA ASN A 56 2.83 -3.34 -4.35
C ASN A 56 2.94 -4.27 -5.56
N ILE A 57 3.69 -5.35 -5.40
CA ILE A 57 4.02 -6.31 -6.48
C ILE A 57 3.42 -7.65 -6.10
N PRO A 58 2.56 -8.26 -6.96
CA PRO A 58 1.95 -9.54 -6.66
C PRO A 58 2.99 -10.66 -6.64
N ASN A 59 2.76 -11.68 -5.80
CA ASN A 59 3.61 -12.86 -5.70
C ASN A 59 3.40 -13.79 -6.91
N LEU A 60 3.88 -13.36 -8.08
CA LEU A 60 3.77 -14.07 -9.35
C LEU A 60 5.14 -14.19 -10.02
N GLU A 61 5.29 -15.15 -10.93
CA GLU A 61 6.46 -15.18 -11.80
C GLU A 61 6.44 -13.96 -12.75
N LYS A 62 7.63 -13.45 -13.10
CA LYS A 62 7.78 -12.24 -13.92
C LYS A 62 6.92 -12.28 -15.21
N LYS A 63 6.83 -13.45 -15.87
CA LYS A 63 6.05 -13.66 -17.09
C LYS A 63 4.54 -13.59 -16.88
N GLU A 64 4.07 -13.73 -15.65
CA GLU A 64 2.65 -13.69 -15.28
C GLU A 64 2.20 -12.30 -14.89
N ILE A 65 3.14 -11.39 -14.63
CA ILE A 65 2.84 -9.98 -14.33
C ILE A 65 2.42 -9.28 -15.62
N LYS A 66 1.15 -8.87 -15.67
CA LYS A 66 0.52 -8.29 -16.86
C LYS A 66 0.94 -6.86 -17.14
N GLY A 67 1.50 -6.16 -16.14
CA GLY A 67 1.95 -4.79 -16.29
C GLY A 67 1.92 -4.01 -14.98
N ILE A 68 2.05 -2.69 -15.09
CA ILE A 68 2.02 -1.75 -13.99
C ILE A 68 0.77 -0.87 -14.16
N LYS A 69 -0.02 -0.71 -13.09
CA LYS A 69 -1.23 0.10 -13.08
C LYS A 69 -1.15 1.14 -11.97
N VAL A 70 -1.40 2.40 -12.32
CA VAL A 70 -1.63 3.45 -11.31
C VAL A 70 -3.04 3.30 -10.79
N CYS A 71 -3.20 3.28 -9.47
CA CYS A 71 -4.41 2.89 -8.79
C CYS A 71 -4.78 3.88 -7.68
N ASN A 72 -6.03 3.78 -7.25
CA ASN A 72 -6.48 4.32 -5.97
C ASN A 72 -6.28 3.29 -4.86
N GLN A 73 -6.14 3.75 -3.62
CA GLN A 73 -6.25 2.88 -2.46
C GLN A 73 -7.66 2.30 -2.38
N ALA A 74 -7.77 0.99 -2.21
CA ALA A 74 -9.05 0.31 -2.07
C ALA A 74 -9.77 0.71 -0.77
N ASN A 75 -11.10 0.73 -0.82
CA ASN A 75 -11.92 0.81 0.40
C ASN A 75 -11.96 -0.57 1.08
N ALA A 76 -10.86 -0.89 1.74
CA ALA A 76 -10.61 -2.17 2.38
C ALA A 76 -10.01 -1.97 3.77
N TYR A 77 -10.29 -2.90 4.68
CA TYR A 77 -9.83 -2.84 6.06
C TYR A 77 -9.73 -4.22 6.68
N TRP A 78 -8.99 -4.32 7.79
CA TRP A 78 -8.92 -5.51 8.61
C TRP A 78 -9.95 -5.42 9.74
N ILE A 79 -10.68 -6.54 9.95
CA ILE A 79 -11.42 -6.76 11.20
C ILE A 79 -10.50 -7.54 12.11
N GLU A 80 -9.98 -6.89 13.13
CA GLU A 80 -9.08 -7.51 14.10
C GLU A 80 -9.86 -8.40 15.06
N LYS A 81 -9.28 -9.56 15.39
CA LYS A 81 -9.83 -10.52 16.36
C LYS A 81 -8.70 -11.03 17.25
N PHE A 82 -8.93 -11.00 18.55
CA PHE A 82 -8.04 -11.60 19.52
C PHE A 82 -8.50 -13.03 19.84
N ASP A 83 -7.65 -14.01 19.51
CA ASP A 83 -7.85 -15.41 19.84
C ASP A 83 -7.13 -15.71 21.14
N LYS A 84 -7.92 -15.95 22.21
CA LYS A 84 -7.39 -16.26 23.55
C LYS A 84 -6.90 -17.71 23.59
N ARG A 85 -5.67 -17.92 24.01
CA ARG A 85 -5.03 -19.23 24.15
C ARG A 85 -4.35 -19.37 25.50
N THR A 86 -4.06 -20.60 25.87
CA THR A 86 -3.31 -20.92 27.08
C THR A 86 -2.06 -21.72 26.71
N ASN A 87 -0.89 -21.33 27.21
CA ASN A 87 0.34 -22.06 26.98
C ASN A 87 0.43 -23.32 27.88
N PRO A 88 1.39 -24.24 27.65
CA PRO A 88 1.53 -25.45 28.47
C PRO A 88 1.77 -25.20 29.98
N GLN A 89 2.22 -24.00 30.36
CA GLN A 89 2.42 -23.59 31.74
C GLN A 89 1.17 -22.95 32.39
N GLY A 90 0.02 -22.97 31.70
CA GLY A 90 -1.23 -22.42 32.19
C GLY A 90 -1.36 -20.90 32.07
N ARG A 91 -0.44 -20.19 31.39
CA ARG A 91 -0.53 -18.75 31.20
C ARG A 91 -1.37 -18.42 29.97
N GLU A 92 -2.29 -17.48 30.12
CA GLU A 92 -3.10 -16.96 29.02
C GLU A 92 -2.27 -16.02 28.15
N TYR A 93 -2.48 -16.10 26.84
CA TYR A 93 -1.96 -15.14 25.86
C TYR A 93 -3.00 -14.94 24.75
N TYR A 94 -2.88 -13.82 24.05
CA TYR A 94 -3.78 -13.46 22.96
C TYR A 94 -3.00 -13.45 21.65
N TRP A 95 -3.57 -14.14 20.67
CA TRP A 95 -3.05 -14.13 19.32
C TRP A 95 -3.87 -13.15 18.49
N LEU A 96 -3.22 -12.11 17.95
CA LEU A 96 -3.90 -11.19 17.05
C LEU A 96 -4.11 -11.89 15.71
N THR A 97 -5.37 -12.03 15.33
CA THR A 97 -5.81 -12.55 14.04
C THR A 97 -6.73 -11.52 13.40
N GLY A 98 -7.26 -11.83 12.23
CA GLY A 98 -8.24 -10.95 11.59
C GLY A 98 -8.67 -11.46 10.24
N GLU A 99 -9.61 -10.74 9.69
CA GLU A 99 -10.13 -10.96 8.36
C GLU A 99 -10.01 -9.68 7.53
N PHE A 100 -9.48 -9.80 6.33
CA PHE A 100 -9.40 -8.69 5.38
C PHE A 100 -10.70 -8.57 4.62
N ILE A 101 -11.37 -7.43 4.79
CA ILE A 101 -12.62 -7.11 4.11
C ILE A 101 -12.34 -6.07 3.03
N ASN A 102 -12.69 -6.42 1.80
CA ASN A 102 -12.63 -5.50 0.68
C ASN A 102 -14.03 -5.21 0.15
N ASN A 103 -14.52 -4.00 0.39
CA ASN A 103 -15.80 -3.51 -0.08
C ASN A 103 -15.71 -2.80 -1.44
N ASP A 104 -14.49 -2.60 -1.94
CA ASP A 104 -14.24 -1.92 -3.20
C ASP A 104 -14.39 -2.88 -4.39
N LYS A 105 -15.31 -2.56 -5.29
CA LYS A 105 -15.53 -3.29 -6.54
C LYS A 105 -14.90 -2.58 -7.75
N SER A 106 -14.24 -1.44 -7.52
CA SER A 106 -13.62 -0.65 -8.59
C SER A 106 -12.44 -1.40 -9.22
N ARG A 107 -12.38 -1.34 -10.53
CA ARG A 107 -11.22 -1.82 -11.29
C ARG A 107 -10.02 -0.88 -11.20
N GLU A 108 -10.19 0.30 -10.60
CA GLU A 108 -9.15 1.30 -10.40
C GLU A 108 -8.45 1.14 -9.04
N SER A 109 -8.91 0.21 -8.18
CA SER A 109 -8.29 -0.04 -6.89
C SER A 109 -7.00 -0.87 -6.99
N ASP A 110 -6.09 -0.67 -6.06
CA ASP A 110 -4.84 -1.42 -5.92
C ASP A 110 -5.10 -2.91 -5.67
N GLU A 111 -6.08 -3.24 -4.85
CA GLU A 111 -6.50 -4.61 -4.56
C GLU A 111 -6.99 -5.33 -5.83
N TRP A 112 -7.78 -4.64 -6.67
CA TRP A 112 -8.18 -5.22 -7.95
C TRP A 112 -6.98 -5.45 -8.86
N ALA A 113 -6.07 -4.49 -8.95
CA ALA A 113 -4.87 -4.60 -9.79
C ALA A 113 -4.02 -5.80 -9.37
N LEU A 114 -3.72 -5.94 -8.08
CA LEU A 114 -2.92 -7.04 -7.52
C LEU A 114 -3.58 -8.40 -7.76
N LYS A 115 -4.88 -8.52 -7.50
CA LYS A 115 -5.65 -9.76 -7.72
C LYS A 115 -5.69 -10.17 -9.19
N ASN A 116 -5.57 -9.21 -10.11
CA ASN A 116 -5.58 -9.46 -11.55
C ASN A 116 -4.17 -9.55 -12.17
N GLY A 117 -3.12 -9.60 -11.37
CA GLY A 117 -1.74 -9.81 -11.81
C GLY A 117 -1.02 -8.56 -12.30
N PHE A 118 -1.47 -7.39 -11.87
CA PHE A 118 -0.77 -6.12 -12.11
C PHE A 118 0.03 -5.68 -10.90
N VAL A 119 1.14 -5.01 -11.13
CA VAL A 119 1.80 -4.20 -10.10
C VAL A 119 0.96 -2.95 -9.86
N SER A 120 0.60 -2.67 -8.61
CA SER A 120 -0.11 -1.45 -8.27
C SER A 120 0.86 -0.33 -7.89
N VAL A 121 0.57 0.88 -8.33
CA VAL A 121 1.27 2.11 -7.94
C VAL A 121 0.24 3.10 -7.45
N VAL A 122 0.24 3.37 -6.15
CA VAL A 122 -0.67 4.34 -5.54
C VAL A 122 0.11 5.56 -5.09
N PRO A 123 -0.13 6.75 -5.66
CA PRO A 123 0.42 7.99 -5.12
C PRO A 123 -0.29 8.32 -3.80
N VAL A 124 0.48 8.48 -2.73
CA VAL A 124 -0.03 8.78 -1.39
C VAL A 124 0.50 10.11 -0.89
N LYS A 125 -0.31 10.83 -0.11
CA LYS A 125 0.06 12.08 0.58
C LYS A 125 0.00 11.86 2.08
N PHE A 126 0.81 12.61 2.82
CA PHE A 126 0.70 12.70 4.28
C PHE A 126 -0.36 13.70 4.73
N ASP A 127 -0.69 14.69 3.91
CA ASP A 127 -1.73 15.69 4.20
C ASP A 127 -3.12 15.05 4.03
N LEU A 128 -3.80 14.85 5.17
CA LEU A 128 -5.14 14.25 5.24
C LEU A 128 -6.26 15.29 5.18
N THR A 129 -5.96 16.56 4.94
CA THR A 129 -6.95 17.62 4.84
C THR A 129 -7.87 17.38 3.63
N ASN A 130 -9.16 17.31 3.89
CA ASN A 130 -10.15 17.27 2.81
C ASN A 130 -10.47 18.70 2.35
N TYR A 131 -9.72 19.18 1.39
CA TYR A 131 -9.87 20.54 0.84
C TYR A 131 -11.24 20.80 0.19
N GLU A 132 -11.90 19.77 -0.33
CA GLU A 132 -13.19 19.89 -1.03
C GLU A 132 -14.34 20.32 -0.11
N VAL A 133 -14.23 20.04 1.20
CA VAL A 133 -15.28 20.35 2.17
C VAL A 133 -14.99 21.55 3.06
N ILE A 134 -13.82 22.17 2.93
CA ILE A 134 -13.40 23.30 3.79
C ILE A 134 -14.45 24.44 3.74
N ASP A 135 -14.86 24.87 2.56
CA ASP A 135 -15.77 25.99 2.42
C ASP A 135 -17.17 25.66 2.94
N LYS A 136 -17.58 24.39 2.80
CA LYS A 136 -18.81 23.91 3.43
C LYS A 136 -18.76 24.00 4.96
N ILE A 137 -17.63 23.63 5.58
CA ILE A 137 -17.46 23.69 7.02
C ILE A 137 -17.37 25.15 7.51
N LYS A 138 -16.68 26.04 6.77
CA LYS A 138 -16.64 27.49 7.07
C LYS A 138 -18.03 28.11 7.14
N SER A 139 -18.97 27.62 6.31
CA SER A 139 -20.35 28.15 6.31
C SER A 139 -21.19 27.77 7.53
N TRP A 140 -20.67 26.93 8.44
CA TRP A 140 -21.41 26.55 9.66
C TRP A 140 -21.41 27.61 10.77
N ASN A 141 -20.71 28.75 10.59
CA ASN A 141 -20.60 29.83 11.60
C ASN A 141 -20.24 29.31 13.00
N LEU A 142 -19.19 28.49 13.10
CA LEU A 142 -18.67 27.95 14.34
C LEU A 142 -18.05 29.03 15.23
#